data_26d71e61e3533c5af0859c49a3fc65f2
#
_entry.id   26d71e61e3533c5af0859c49a3fc65f2
#
_cell.length_a   1.000
_cell.length_b   1.000
_cell.length_c   1.000
_cell.angle_alpha   90.00
_cell.angle_beta   90.00
_cell.angle_gamma   90.00
#
_symmetry.space_group_name_H-M   'P 1'
#
loop_
_entity.id
_entity.type
_entity.pdbx_description
1 polymer ?
#
loop_
_entity_poly.entity_id
_entity_poly.type
_entity_poly.pdbx_seq_one_letter_code
_entity_poly.pdbx_strand_id
1 'polypeptide(L)'
;NTDVSLRVEEMENTDSFKVSGRGELHLSVLIENMRREGYEFAVSKAEVLYHTDENGKKLEPIETAYIDVPDEFTGVVIEKLGQRKGELRNMGVSNGGYTRLEFSIPSRGLIGYRGEFMTDTKGNGIINTSFDGYEPYKGDIQYRKQGSLIAFETGESVTYGLYSAQERGTLFIGPGEKVYSGMVIGQNGKTDDIELNVCKTKHLTNTRSSSADEALRLTPPKILSLEQALDFIDTDELLEVTPKTLRIRKKILDSRMRKRSMMK
;
A
#
# COMPACT_ATOMS: atom_id res chain seq x y z
N ASN A 1 -11.28 -12.16 -24.66
CA ASN A 1 -10.90 -12.46 -23.31
C ASN A 1 -10.18 -13.80 -23.21
N THR A 2 -8.86 -13.76 -23.14
CA THR A 2 -8.00 -14.90 -23.46
C THR A 2 -7.17 -15.40 -22.27
N ASP A 3 -7.35 -14.80 -21.08
CA ASP A 3 -6.63 -15.25 -19.89
C ASP A 3 -7.55 -16.17 -19.04
N VAL A 4 -7.33 -17.47 -19.18
CA VAL A 4 -8.08 -18.54 -18.50
C VAL A 4 -7.84 -18.52 -16.98
N SER A 5 -6.81 -17.82 -16.50
CA SER A 5 -6.45 -17.76 -15.09
C SER A 5 -7.08 -16.58 -14.32
N LEU A 6 -7.81 -15.70 -15.02
CA LEU A 6 -8.59 -14.65 -14.42
C LEU A 6 -10.05 -15.07 -14.28
N ARG A 7 -10.58 -14.93 -13.07
CA ARG A 7 -12.00 -15.11 -12.78
C ARG A 7 -12.60 -13.76 -12.44
N VAL A 8 -13.65 -13.35 -13.15
CA VAL A 8 -14.37 -12.10 -12.97
C VAL A 8 -15.79 -12.41 -12.56
N GLU A 9 -16.24 -11.88 -11.45
CA GLU A 9 -17.59 -12.03 -10.90
C GLU A 9 -18.18 -10.62 -10.73
N GLU A 10 -19.36 -10.40 -11.25
CA GLU A 10 -20.13 -9.18 -11.03
C GLU A 10 -20.70 -9.20 -9.60
N MET A 11 -20.55 -8.08 -8.88
CA MET A 11 -21.07 -7.98 -7.52
C MET A 11 -22.52 -7.46 -7.54
N GLU A 12 -23.41 -8.13 -6.82
CA GLU A 12 -24.79 -7.72 -6.70
C GLU A 12 -24.92 -6.28 -6.17
N ASN A 13 -25.73 -5.46 -6.83
CA ASN A 13 -26.06 -4.08 -6.45
C ASN A 13 -24.94 -3.04 -6.54
N THR A 14 -23.84 -3.30 -7.23
CA THR A 14 -22.77 -2.32 -7.42
C THR A 14 -22.18 -2.44 -8.83
N ASP A 15 -21.76 -1.31 -9.42
CA ASP A 15 -20.95 -1.28 -10.65
C ASP A 15 -19.51 -1.75 -10.36
N SER A 16 -19.37 -2.87 -9.65
CA SER A 16 -18.08 -3.40 -9.23
C SER A 16 -17.95 -4.88 -9.54
N PHE A 17 -16.71 -5.27 -9.81
CA PHE A 17 -16.35 -6.62 -10.17
C PHE A 17 -15.35 -7.17 -9.15
N LYS A 18 -15.55 -8.40 -8.73
CA LYS A 18 -14.56 -9.17 -8.02
C LYS A 18 -13.68 -9.88 -9.04
N VAL A 19 -12.41 -9.51 -9.05
CA VAL A 19 -11.42 -10.10 -9.98
C VAL A 19 -10.45 -10.96 -9.18
N SER A 20 -10.38 -12.23 -9.52
CA SER A 20 -9.45 -13.18 -8.90
C SER A 20 -8.39 -13.61 -9.91
N GLY A 21 -7.13 -13.62 -9.50
CA GLY A 21 -5.98 -14.00 -10.32
C GLY A 21 -5.00 -14.86 -9.54
N ARG A 22 -3.93 -15.30 -10.19
CA ARG A 22 -2.91 -16.18 -9.59
C ARG A 22 -2.09 -15.52 -8.48
N GLY A 23 -2.06 -14.18 -8.45
CA GLY A 23 -1.30 -13.41 -7.47
C GLY A 23 -1.28 -11.93 -7.79
N GLU A 24 -0.59 -11.18 -6.95
CA GLU A 24 -0.50 -9.73 -6.99
C GLU A 24 0.03 -9.19 -8.34
N LEU A 25 1.13 -9.75 -8.84
CA LEU A 25 1.71 -9.34 -10.12
C LEU A 25 0.74 -9.55 -11.28
N HIS A 26 -0.01 -10.63 -11.29
CA HIS A 26 -1.00 -10.91 -12.33
C HIS A 26 -2.13 -9.85 -12.35
N LEU A 27 -2.60 -9.47 -11.16
CA LEU A 27 -3.62 -8.42 -11.02
C LEU A 27 -3.06 -7.04 -11.37
N SER A 28 -1.81 -6.72 -11.01
CA SER A 28 -1.19 -5.43 -11.35
C SER A 28 -0.98 -5.28 -12.86
N VAL A 29 -0.62 -6.35 -13.56
CA VAL A 29 -0.53 -6.36 -15.04
C VAL A 29 -1.90 -6.11 -15.68
N LEU A 30 -2.96 -6.72 -15.16
CA LEU A 30 -4.33 -6.46 -15.65
C LEU A 30 -4.71 -4.99 -15.47
N ILE A 31 -4.47 -4.43 -14.28
CA ILE A 31 -4.76 -3.03 -13.96
C ILE A 31 -4.00 -2.09 -14.90
N GLU A 32 -2.71 -2.36 -15.13
CA GLU A 32 -1.89 -1.54 -16.03
C GLU A 32 -2.36 -1.63 -17.48
N ASN A 33 -2.75 -2.82 -17.97
CA ASN A 33 -3.29 -2.98 -19.30
C ASN A 33 -4.60 -2.21 -19.49
N MET A 34 -5.53 -2.31 -18.53
CA MET A 34 -6.77 -1.54 -18.55
C MET A 34 -6.50 -0.02 -18.55
N ARG A 35 -5.53 0.43 -17.74
CA ARG A 35 -5.11 1.83 -17.70
C ARG A 35 -4.60 2.31 -19.06
N ARG A 36 -3.79 1.52 -19.76
CA ARG A 36 -3.25 1.83 -21.09
C ARG A 36 -4.32 1.83 -22.18
N GLU A 37 -5.35 1.00 -22.03
CA GLU A 37 -6.51 0.99 -22.93
C GLU A 37 -7.46 2.18 -22.72
N GLY A 38 -7.22 3.03 -21.71
CA GLY A 38 -7.97 4.25 -21.46
C GLY A 38 -9.09 4.14 -20.44
N TYR A 39 -9.21 3.01 -19.73
CA TYR A 39 -10.21 2.84 -18.68
C TYR A 39 -9.89 3.66 -17.44
N GLU A 40 -10.94 4.14 -16.78
CA GLU A 40 -10.89 4.80 -15.48
C GLU A 40 -11.69 3.97 -14.47
N PHE A 41 -11.04 3.59 -13.37
CA PHE A 41 -11.64 2.72 -12.36
C PHE A 41 -10.94 2.88 -11.02
N ALA A 42 -11.51 2.29 -9.97
CA ALA A 42 -10.90 2.22 -8.65
C ALA A 42 -10.72 0.77 -8.22
N VAL A 43 -9.61 0.48 -7.56
CA VAL A 43 -9.30 -0.84 -7.01
C VAL A 43 -9.11 -0.79 -5.51
N SER A 44 -9.57 -1.83 -4.83
CA SER A 44 -9.31 -2.05 -3.40
C SER A 44 -8.01 -2.82 -3.19
N LYS A 45 -7.55 -2.86 -1.94
CA LYS A 45 -6.45 -3.74 -1.55
C LYS A 45 -6.75 -5.18 -1.95
N ALA A 46 -5.73 -5.85 -2.50
CA ALA A 46 -5.82 -7.27 -2.83
C ALA A 46 -5.98 -8.12 -1.56
N GLU A 47 -6.84 -9.12 -1.64
CA GLU A 47 -7.12 -10.07 -0.56
C GLU A 47 -6.90 -11.49 -1.06
N VAL A 48 -6.46 -12.37 -0.17
CA VAL A 48 -6.36 -13.80 -0.47
C VAL A 48 -7.74 -14.47 -0.37
N LEU A 49 -7.93 -15.55 -1.13
CA LEU A 49 -9.14 -16.35 -1.03
C LEU A 49 -9.00 -17.31 0.16
N TYR A 50 -9.93 -17.21 1.10
CA TYR A 50 -10.02 -18.10 2.25
C TYR A 50 -10.90 -19.28 1.92
N HIS A 51 -10.61 -20.42 2.55
CA HIS A 51 -11.47 -21.60 2.55
C HIS A 51 -12.09 -21.79 3.95
N THR A 52 -13.09 -22.63 4.03
CA THR A 52 -13.70 -23.04 5.30
C THR A 52 -13.63 -24.54 5.37
N ASP A 53 -13.17 -25.09 6.49
CA ASP A 53 -13.15 -26.53 6.73
C ASP A 53 -14.56 -27.06 7.05
N GLU A 54 -14.68 -28.39 7.19
CA GLU A 54 -15.94 -29.07 7.52
C GLU A 54 -16.53 -28.62 8.87
N ASN A 55 -15.71 -28.06 9.77
CA ASN A 55 -16.09 -27.57 11.08
C ASN A 55 -16.40 -26.07 11.11
N GLY A 56 -16.40 -25.41 9.97
CA GLY A 56 -16.63 -23.96 9.85
C GLY A 56 -15.42 -23.09 10.21
N LYS A 57 -14.22 -23.66 10.39
CA LYS A 57 -13.01 -22.90 10.66
C LYS A 57 -12.44 -22.30 9.39
N LYS A 58 -12.00 -21.06 9.49
CA LYS A 58 -11.35 -20.32 8.42
C LYS A 58 -9.95 -20.86 8.16
N LEU A 59 -9.69 -21.26 6.90
CA LEU A 59 -8.39 -21.69 6.40
C LEU A 59 -7.83 -20.63 5.46
N GLU A 60 -6.51 -20.43 5.49
CA GLU A 60 -5.79 -19.53 4.63
C GLU A 60 -4.75 -20.25 3.78
N PRO A 61 -4.48 -19.77 2.55
CA PRO A 61 -3.45 -20.34 1.70
C PRO A 61 -2.07 -20.08 2.27
N ILE A 62 -1.23 -21.12 2.27
CA ILE A 62 0.15 -21.09 2.72
C ILE A 62 1.07 -21.28 1.54
N GLU A 63 2.17 -20.57 1.54
CA GLU A 63 3.25 -20.71 0.57
C GLU A 63 4.56 -21.09 1.27
N THR A 64 5.35 -21.91 0.60
CA THR A 64 6.75 -22.10 0.95
C THR A 64 7.57 -21.07 0.19
N ALA A 65 8.27 -20.18 0.92
CA ALA A 65 9.15 -19.18 0.36
C ALA A 65 10.60 -19.62 0.49
N TYR A 66 11.30 -19.71 -0.65
CA TYR A 66 12.73 -19.95 -0.75
C TYR A 66 13.44 -18.62 -1.02
N ILE A 67 14.34 -18.24 -0.13
CA ILE A 67 14.96 -16.93 -0.14
C ILE A 67 16.47 -17.07 -0.08
N ASP A 68 17.16 -16.52 -1.06
CA ASP A 68 18.62 -16.39 -1.05
C ASP A 68 19.00 -14.93 -0.81
N VAL A 69 19.70 -14.64 0.27
CA VAL A 69 20.13 -13.28 0.63
C VAL A 69 21.60 -13.25 1.07
N PRO A 70 22.33 -12.14 0.84
CA PRO A 70 23.61 -11.91 1.47
C PRO A 70 23.49 -12.01 3.00
N ASP A 71 24.50 -12.59 3.66
CA ASP A 71 24.48 -12.88 5.10
C ASP A 71 24.12 -11.65 5.95
N GLU A 72 24.56 -10.45 5.54
CA GLU A 72 24.28 -9.19 6.24
C GLU A 72 22.78 -8.83 6.31
N PHE A 73 21.95 -9.33 5.39
CA PHE A 73 20.49 -9.04 5.35
C PHE A 73 19.63 -10.15 5.94
N THR A 74 20.22 -11.27 6.35
CA THR A 74 19.48 -12.43 6.88
C THR A 74 18.60 -12.04 8.07
N GLY A 75 19.14 -11.27 9.00
CA GLY A 75 18.42 -10.87 10.21
C GLY A 75 17.16 -10.05 9.92
N VAL A 76 17.25 -9.04 9.03
CA VAL A 76 16.11 -8.19 8.68
C VAL A 76 15.03 -8.97 7.95
N VAL A 77 15.41 -9.91 7.10
CA VAL A 77 14.46 -10.77 6.37
C VAL A 77 13.70 -11.68 7.34
N ILE A 78 14.41 -12.33 8.27
CA ILE A 78 13.78 -13.20 9.29
C ILE A 78 12.82 -12.41 10.16
N GLU A 79 13.21 -11.23 10.63
CA GLU A 79 12.37 -10.36 11.45
C GLU A 79 11.08 -9.97 10.71
N LYS A 80 11.21 -9.47 9.48
CA LYS A 80 10.06 -9.00 8.70
C LYS A 80 9.09 -10.11 8.32
N LEU A 81 9.59 -11.27 7.90
CA LEU A 81 8.73 -12.42 7.61
C LEU A 81 8.07 -12.96 8.88
N GLY A 82 8.75 -12.96 10.01
CA GLY A 82 8.16 -13.32 11.30
C GLY A 82 6.99 -12.41 11.69
N GLN A 83 7.12 -11.08 11.50
CA GLN A 83 6.03 -10.11 11.72
C GLN A 83 4.82 -10.38 10.79
N ARG A 84 5.05 -10.98 9.61
CA ARG A 84 4.06 -11.37 8.62
C ARG A 84 3.57 -12.82 8.78
N LYS A 85 3.76 -13.42 9.98
CA LYS A 85 3.35 -14.80 10.32
C LYS A 85 4.11 -15.89 9.56
N GLY A 86 5.28 -15.58 9.01
CA GLY A 86 6.19 -16.56 8.43
C GLY A 86 6.90 -17.35 9.52
N GLU A 87 7.00 -18.65 9.32
CA GLU A 87 7.72 -19.59 10.18
C GLU A 87 8.97 -20.07 9.46
N LEU A 88 10.14 -19.82 10.02
CA LEU A 88 11.41 -20.34 9.48
C LEU A 88 11.44 -21.86 9.60
N ARG A 89 11.49 -22.57 8.48
CA ARG A 89 11.55 -24.03 8.42
C ARG A 89 12.99 -24.52 8.34
N ASN A 90 13.81 -23.82 7.54
CA ASN A 90 15.20 -24.21 7.33
C ASN A 90 16.08 -23.00 7.05
N MET A 91 17.34 -23.09 7.44
CA MET A 91 18.36 -22.10 7.13
C MET A 91 19.69 -22.80 6.84
N GLY A 92 20.28 -22.47 5.71
CA GLY A 92 21.57 -23.04 5.29
C GLY A 92 22.47 -21.98 4.70
N VAL A 93 23.77 -22.13 4.94
CA VAL A 93 24.78 -21.27 4.30
C VAL A 93 24.94 -21.71 2.85
N SER A 94 24.79 -20.79 1.92
CA SER A 94 25.07 -20.98 0.50
C SER A 94 26.49 -20.51 0.20
N ASN A 95 27.09 -21.00 -0.87
CA ASN A 95 28.44 -20.56 -1.26
C ASN A 95 28.45 -19.06 -1.61
N GLY A 96 29.54 -18.38 -1.27
CA GLY A 96 29.75 -16.99 -1.68
C GLY A 96 29.16 -15.91 -0.75
N GLY A 97 28.93 -16.21 0.53
CA GLY A 97 28.44 -15.22 1.51
C GLY A 97 26.92 -14.98 1.41
N TYR A 98 26.19 -16.00 0.97
CA TYR A 98 24.73 -16.01 0.93
C TYR A 98 24.16 -17.03 1.89
N THR A 99 23.05 -16.68 2.52
CA THR A 99 22.22 -17.58 3.33
C THR A 99 20.95 -17.91 2.57
N ARG A 100 20.61 -19.21 2.52
CA ARG A 100 19.33 -19.71 2.03
C ARG A 100 18.38 -19.91 3.19
N LEU A 101 17.21 -19.28 3.09
CA LEU A 101 16.12 -19.39 4.07
C LEU A 101 14.93 -20.08 3.41
N GLU A 102 14.24 -20.93 4.17
CA GLU A 102 12.99 -21.56 3.78
C GLU A 102 11.94 -21.23 4.83
N PHE A 103 10.86 -20.57 4.38
CA PHE A 103 9.75 -20.16 5.23
C PHE A 103 8.45 -20.78 4.79
N SER A 104 7.63 -21.18 5.77
CA SER A 104 6.20 -21.41 5.58
C SER A 104 5.49 -20.12 5.97
N ILE A 105 4.74 -19.51 5.05
CA ILE A 105 4.15 -18.20 5.25
C ILE A 105 2.75 -18.11 4.63
N PRO A 106 1.76 -17.49 5.31
CA PRO A 106 0.49 -17.19 4.67
C PRO A 106 0.67 -16.34 3.40
N SER A 107 0.00 -16.70 2.30
CA SER A 107 0.10 -15.95 1.03
C SER A 107 -0.18 -14.45 1.22
N ARG A 108 -1.11 -14.09 2.11
CA ARG A 108 -1.35 -12.68 2.47
C ARG A 108 -0.12 -12.00 3.08
N GLY A 109 0.76 -12.74 3.79
CA GLY A 109 2.01 -12.22 4.35
C GLY A 109 3.03 -11.80 3.29
N LEU A 110 2.90 -12.30 2.06
CA LEU A 110 3.76 -11.96 0.92
C LEU A 110 3.25 -10.76 0.12
N ILE A 111 1.98 -10.37 0.30
CA ILE A 111 1.42 -9.19 -0.38
C ILE A 111 2.20 -7.94 0.02
N GLY A 112 2.73 -7.21 -0.98
CA GLY A 112 3.56 -6.03 -0.79
C GLY A 112 4.96 -6.28 -0.22
N TYR A 113 5.31 -7.52 0.14
CA TYR A 113 6.63 -7.81 0.71
C TYR A 113 7.77 -7.73 -0.29
N ARG A 114 7.51 -8.03 -1.56
CA ARG A 114 8.55 -8.04 -2.60
C ARG A 114 9.24 -6.68 -2.76
N GLY A 115 8.48 -5.59 -2.69
CA GLY A 115 9.02 -4.22 -2.75
C GLY A 115 9.91 -3.89 -1.54
N GLU A 116 9.47 -4.26 -0.33
CA GLU A 116 10.27 -4.11 0.89
C GLU A 116 11.54 -4.96 0.84
N PHE A 117 11.42 -6.22 0.44
CA PHE A 117 12.53 -7.16 0.32
C PHE A 117 13.63 -6.64 -0.61
N MET A 118 13.26 -6.12 -1.78
CA MET A 118 14.23 -5.52 -2.71
C MET A 118 14.93 -4.30 -2.11
N THR A 119 14.22 -3.50 -1.33
CA THR A 119 14.80 -2.34 -0.64
C THR A 119 15.76 -2.77 0.47
N ASP A 120 15.34 -3.70 1.32
CA ASP A 120 16.13 -4.17 2.47
C ASP A 120 17.40 -4.91 2.05
N THR A 121 17.33 -5.66 0.94
CA THR A 121 18.48 -6.41 0.40
C THR A 121 19.28 -5.62 -0.62
N LYS A 122 18.98 -4.34 -0.82
CA LYS A 122 19.61 -3.47 -1.84
C LYS A 122 19.61 -4.11 -3.24
N GLY A 123 18.55 -4.86 -3.55
CA GLY A 123 18.42 -5.58 -4.83
C GLY A 123 19.20 -6.89 -4.94
N ASN A 124 19.90 -7.34 -3.90
CA ASN A 124 20.75 -8.53 -3.95
C ASN A 124 20.07 -9.81 -3.44
N GLY A 125 18.79 -9.73 -3.06
CA GLY A 125 18.04 -10.91 -2.61
C GLY A 125 17.22 -11.54 -3.73
N ILE A 126 17.00 -12.85 -3.64
CA ILE A 126 16.12 -13.62 -4.52
C ILE A 126 15.04 -14.26 -3.65
N ILE A 127 13.79 -14.12 -4.04
CA ILE A 127 12.65 -14.76 -3.39
C ILE A 127 11.80 -15.50 -4.42
N ASN A 128 11.59 -16.80 -4.18
CA ASN A 128 10.71 -17.65 -4.95
C ASN A 128 9.70 -18.26 -4.00
N THR A 129 8.45 -18.41 -4.45
CA THR A 129 7.38 -18.96 -3.63
C THR A 129 6.65 -20.07 -4.39
N SER A 130 6.17 -21.06 -3.66
CA SER A 130 5.32 -22.10 -4.17
C SER A 130 4.16 -22.34 -3.22
N PHE A 131 2.97 -22.55 -3.77
CA PHE A 131 1.79 -22.91 -2.99
C PHE A 131 1.98 -24.28 -2.32
N ASP A 132 1.71 -24.34 -1.02
CA ASP A 132 1.91 -25.55 -0.20
C ASP A 132 0.58 -26.18 0.27
N GLY A 133 -0.47 -25.38 0.44
CA GLY A 133 -1.76 -25.85 0.88
C GLY A 133 -2.56 -24.82 1.66
N TYR A 134 -3.50 -25.30 2.47
CA TYR A 134 -4.32 -24.48 3.34
C TYR A 134 -4.10 -24.86 4.80
N GLU A 135 -3.87 -23.87 5.66
CA GLU A 135 -3.75 -24.06 7.12
C GLU A 135 -4.75 -23.17 7.85
N PRO A 136 -5.03 -23.46 9.15
CA PRO A 136 -5.83 -22.57 9.97
C PRO A 136 -5.30 -21.14 9.99
N TYR A 137 -6.21 -20.17 9.99
CA TYR A 137 -5.88 -18.74 10.01
C TYR A 137 -4.93 -18.37 11.16
N LYS A 138 -3.77 -17.80 10.87
CA LYS A 138 -2.68 -17.49 11.83
C LYS A 138 -2.84 -16.15 12.55
N GLY A 139 -4.01 -15.54 12.48
CA GLY A 139 -4.28 -14.23 13.11
C GLY A 139 -3.90 -13.04 12.23
N ASP A 140 -4.14 -11.82 12.70
CA ASP A 140 -3.97 -10.61 11.91
C ASP A 140 -2.50 -10.29 11.61
N ILE A 141 -2.27 -9.70 10.43
CA ILE A 141 -0.99 -9.15 10.00
C ILE A 141 -1.15 -7.64 9.85
N GLN A 142 -0.26 -6.90 10.48
CA GLN A 142 -0.20 -5.46 10.29
C GLN A 142 0.69 -5.15 9.08
N TYR A 143 0.06 -4.84 7.94
CA TYR A 143 0.77 -4.59 6.69
C TYR A 143 1.45 -3.22 6.66
N ARG A 144 0.77 -2.21 7.16
CA ARG A 144 1.25 -0.83 7.19
C ARG A 144 1.30 -0.32 8.63
N LYS A 145 2.49 0.13 9.04
CA LYS A 145 2.71 0.70 10.38
C LYS A 145 2.34 2.19 10.45
N GLN A 146 2.25 2.86 9.33
CA GLN A 146 2.08 4.31 9.23
C GLN A 146 0.73 4.66 8.62
N GLY A 147 0.10 5.69 9.16
CA GLY A 147 -1.18 6.20 8.69
C GLY A 147 -1.08 7.00 7.39
N SER A 148 -2.20 7.52 6.94
CA SER A 148 -2.33 8.40 5.78
C SER A 148 -2.45 9.86 6.17
N LEU A 149 -1.84 10.74 5.38
CA LEU A 149 -2.16 12.16 5.35
C LEU A 149 -3.32 12.36 4.37
N ILE A 150 -4.42 12.92 4.85
CA ILE A 150 -5.69 13.00 4.10
C ILE A 150 -6.05 14.46 3.86
N ALA A 151 -6.44 14.82 2.65
CA ALA A 151 -6.95 16.14 2.34
C ALA A 151 -8.31 16.37 3.04
N PHE A 152 -8.38 17.47 3.81
CA PHE A 152 -9.57 17.84 4.56
C PHE A 152 -10.67 18.42 3.68
N GLU A 153 -10.31 19.20 2.66
CA GLU A 153 -11.26 19.89 1.78
C GLU A 153 -10.90 19.73 0.30
N THR A 154 -11.84 20.10 -0.55
CA THR A 154 -11.64 20.10 -2.01
C THR A 154 -11.11 21.44 -2.45
N GLY A 155 -10.07 21.44 -3.29
CA GLY A 155 -9.44 22.64 -3.80
C GLY A 155 -8.16 22.38 -4.55
N GLU A 156 -7.25 23.34 -4.53
CA GLU A 156 -5.91 23.23 -5.09
C GLU A 156 -4.87 23.34 -3.98
N SER A 157 -3.89 22.44 -3.99
CA SER A 157 -2.81 22.44 -3.01
C SER A 157 -1.90 23.66 -3.18
N VAL A 158 -1.58 24.32 -2.08
CA VAL A 158 -0.71 25.50 -2.07
C VAL A 158 0.55 25.25 -1.26
N THR A 159 1.64 25.92 -1.63
CA THR A 159 2.95 25.78 -0.96
C THR A 159 2.86 25.90 0.56
N TYR A 160 2.10 26.86 1.07
CA TYR A 160 1.95 27.09 2.52
C TYR A 160 1.26 25.92 3.23
N GLY A 161 0.18 25.38 2.65
CA GLY A 161 -0.52 24.21 3.20
C GLY A 161 0.35 22.96 3.17
N LEU A 162 1.07 22.72 2.06
CA LEU A 162 1.98 21.59 1.92
C LEU A 162 3.20 21.69 2.84
N TYR A 163 3.72 22.90 3.08
CA TYR A 163 4.83 23.10 4.01
C TYR A 163 4.48 22.63 5.43
N SER A 164 3.29 22.95 5.91
CA SER A 164 2.82 22.44 7.19
C SER A 164 2.54 20.93 7.18
N ALA A 165 2.14 20.37 6.03
CA ALA A 165 1.84 18.96 5.88
C ALA A 165 3.11 18.10 5.84
N GLN A 166 4.20 18.56 5.22
CA GLN A 166 5.47 17.81 5.13
C GLN A 166 6.13 17.55 6.49
N GLU A 167 5.83 18.36 7.51
CA GLU A 167 6.28 18.11 8.89
C GLU A 167 5.65 16.87 9.51
N ARG A 168 4.53 16.40 8.96
CA ARG A 168 3.79 15.22 9.43
C ARG A 168 4.21 13.93 8.75
N GLY A 169 4.84 14.03 7.58
CA GLY A 169 5.25 12.84 6.83
C GLY A 169 5.68 13.12 5.40
N THR A 170 5.67 12.09 4.57
CA THR A 170 6.08 12.15 3.18
C THR A 170 4.89 12.46 2.28
N LEU A 171 4.96 13.53 1.49
CA LEU A 171 3.90 13.92 0.56
C LEU A 171 3.99 13.13 -0.75
N PHE A 172 2.82 12.89 -1.36
CA PHE A 172 2.66 12.28 -2.68
C PHE A 172 2.29 13.29 -3.76
N ILE A 173 1.95 14.51 -3.36
CA ILE A 173 1.52 15.59 -4.24
C ILE A 173 2.42 16.82 -4.07
N GLY A 174 2.51 17.63 -5.14
CA GLY A 174 3.14 18.93 -5.16
C GLY A 174 2.15 20.10 -5.08
N PRO A 175 2.64 21.35 -5.13
CA PRO A 175 1.78 22.53 -5.21
C PRO A 175 1.09 22.63 -6.58
N GLY A 176 -0.13 23.20 -6.59
CA GLY A 176 -0.93 23.38 -7.81
C GLY A 176 -1.71 22.12 -8.22
N GLU A 177 -1.72 21.08 -7.41
CA GLU A 177 -2.49 19.89 -7.69
C GLU A 177 -3.92 19.97 -7.12
N LYS A 178 -4.89 19.51 -7.92
CA LYS A 178 -6.29 19.41 -7.49
C LYS A 178 -6.44 18.27 -6.49
N VAL A 179 -6.98 18.59 -5.33
CA VAL A 179 -7.28 17.65 -4.26
C VAL A 179 -8.78 17.69 -3.92
N TYR A 180 -9.27 16.63 -3.32
CA TYR A 180 -10.64 16.57 -2.82
C TYR A 180 -10.66 15.96 -1.41
N SER A 181 -11.71 16.27 -0.65
CA SER A 181 -11.88 15.73 0.71
C SER A 181 -11.83 14.21 0.70
N GLY A 182 -10.99 13.63 1.56
CA GLY A 182 -10.78 12.18 1.62
C GLY A 182 -9.71 11.63 0.68
N MET A 183 -9.09 12.44 -0.18
CA MET A 183 -7.93 12.06 -0.97
C MET A 183 -6.71 11.88 -0.06
N VAL A 184 -5.97 10.79 -0.24
CA VAL A 184 -4.70 10.56 0.45
C VAL A 184 -3.59 11.30 -0.28
N ILE A 185 -2.98 12.24 0.40
CA ILE A 185 -1.98 13.17 -0.14
C ILE A 185 -0.56 12.87 0.33
N GLY A 186 -0.41 11.87 1.18
CA GLY A 186 0.90 11.47 1.72
C GLY A 186 0.80 10.35 2.75
N GLN A 187 1.96 9.91 3.20
CA GLN A 187 2.15 8.94 4.27
C GLN A 187 2.49 9.67 5.56
N ASN A 188 1.74 9.42 6.63
CA ASN A 188 2.03 9.97 7.96
C ASN A 188 3.30 9.32 8.53
N GLY A 189 4.09 10.07 9.30
CA GLY A 189 5.20 9.53 10.10
C GLY A 189 4.74 8.72 11.32
N LYS A 190 3.45 8.83 11.70
CA LYS A 190 2.82 8.10 12.81
C LYS A 190 1.84 7.05 12.31
N THR A 191 1.33 6.25 13.23
CA THR A 191 0.39 5.14 12.94
C THR A 191 -1.01 5.62 12.53
N ASP A 192 -1.43 6.79 13.02
CA ASP A 192 -2.79 7.29 12.83
C ASP A 192 -2.94 8.09 11.53
N ASP A 193 -4.13 8.04 10.96
CA ASP A 193 -4.53 8.89 9.87
C ASP A 193 -4.75 10.33 10.35
N ILE A 194 -4.28 11.31 9.58
CA ILE A 194 -4.45 12.73 9.90
C ILE A 194 -5.06 13.47 8.72
N GLU A 195 -6.09 14.25 8.99
CA GLU A 195 -6.69 15.18 8.03
C GLU A 195 -5.97 16.53 8.06
N LEU A 196 -5.54 17.02 6.91
CA LEU A 196 -4.78 18.26 6.76
C LEU A 196 -5.39 19.15 5.69
N ASN A 197 -5.42 20.46 5.96
CA ASN A 197 -5.83 21.45 4.96
C ASN A 197 -4.61 21.92 4.16
N VAL A 198 -4.45 21.34 2.97
CA VAL A 198 -3.36 21.72 2.04
C VAL A 198 -3.74 22.83 1.06
N CYS A 199 -5.00 23.27 1.08
CA CYS A 199 -5.50 24.40 0.28
C CYS A 199 -5.37 25.74 1.03
N LYS A 200 -4.94 25.70 2.30
CA LYS A 200 -4.85 26.88 3.16
C LYS A 200 -3.72 27.82 2.70
N THR A 201 -4.09 29.06 2.37
CA THR A 201 -3.14 30.14 2.07
C THR A 201 -2.65 30.83 3.35
N LYS A 202 -1.48 31.45 3.27
CA LYS A 202 -0.97 32.29 4.36
C LYS A 202 -1.88 33.51 4.51
N HIS A 203 -2.42 33.75 5.70
CA HIS A 203 -3.10 35.03 5.97
C HIS A 203 -2.07 36.15 5.96
N LEU A 204 -2.32 37.16 5.13
CA LEU A 204 -1.51 38.38 5.13
C LEU A 204 -1.78 39.14 6.45
N THR A 205 -0.85 39.08 7.38
CA THR A 205 -0.85 39.95 8.55
C THR A 205 -0.10 41.23 8.21
N ASN A 206 -0.72 42.38 8.43
CA ASN A 206 -0.18 43.73 8.17
C ASN A 206 0.99 44.14 9.11
N THR A 207 1.86 43.20 9.48
CA THR A 207 3.06 43.53 10.26
C THR A 207 4.25 43.67 9.35
N ARG A 208 4.80 44.89 9.33
CA ARG A 208 6.03 45.29 8.63
C ARG A 208 7.23 44.48 9.18
N SER A 209 7.50 43.33 8.67
CA SER A 209 8.82 42.68 8.73
C SER A 209 9.17 42.17 7.34
N SER A 210 9.79 43.04 6.57
CA SER A 210 10.28 42.82 5.21
C SER A 210 11.49 41.86 5.14
N SER A 211 11.81 41.17 6.23
CA SER A 211 12.98 40.26 6.30
C SER A 211 12.66 38.79 6.52
N ALA A 212 11.40 38.35 6.45
CA ALA A 212 11.02 37.00 6.79
C ALA A 212 10.11 36.28 5.77
N ASP A 213 10.19 36.58 4.50
CA ASP A 213 9.76 35.70 3.46
C ASP A 213 10.92 34.72 3.12
N GLU A 214 11.34 33.95 4.12
CA GLU A 214 12.11 32.73 3.80
C GLU A 214 11.28 31.90 2.84
N ALA A 215 11.84 31.68 1.65
CA ALA A 215 11.20 30.83 0.65
C ALA A 215 10.90 29.46 1.27
N LEU A 216 9.61 29.13 1.43
CA LEU A 216 9.17 27.84 1.96
C LEU A 216 9.71 26.73 1.07
N ARG A 217 10.68 25.97 1.57
CA ARG A 217 11.26 24.85 0.83
C ARG A 217 10.40 23.61 1.04
N LEU A 218 9.85 23.11 -0.06
CA LEU A 218 9.15 21.81 -0.07
C LEU A 218 10.12 20.72 -0.46
N THR A 219 10.04 19.59 0.24
CA THR A 219 10.66 18.34 -0.19
C THR A 219 9.91 17.84 -1.43
N PRO A 220 10.62 17.37 -2.48
CA PRO A 220 9.95 16.78 -3.64
C PRO A 220 8.98 15.66 -3.23
N PRO A 221 7.77 15.63 -3.82
CA PRO A 221 6.80 14.59 -3.49
C PRO A 221 7.29 13.21 -3.95
N LYS A 222 6.94 12.19 -3.20
CA LYS A 222 7.18 10.80 -3.57
C LYS A 222 6.11 10.36 -4.57
N ILE A 223 6.47 10.24 -5.83
CA ILE A 223 5.57 9.71 -6.87
C ILE A 223 5.56 8.19 -6.76
N LEU A 224 4.40 7.60 -6.47
CA LEU A 224 4.24 6.16 -6.36
C LEU A 224 4.04 5.53 -7.74
N SER A 225 4.73 4.41 -8.00
CA SER A 225 4.38 3.53 -9.12
C SER A 225 3.03 2.83 -8.84
N LEU A 226 2.48 2.14 -9.85
CA LEU A 226 1.24 1.38 -9.67
C LEU A 226 1.41 0.32 -8.55
N GLU A 227 2.49 -0.44 -8.60
CA GLU A 227 2.79 -1.47 -7.60
C GLU A 227 2.94 -0.85 -6.20
N GLN A 228 3.70 0.23 -6.08
CA GLN A 228 3.88 0.93 -4.79
C GLN A 228 2.56 1.49 -4.24
N ALA A 229 1.67 1.95 -5.12
CA ALA A 229 0.36 2.43 -4.71
C ALA A 229 -0.56 1.29 -4.26
N LEU A 230 -0.54 0.14 -4.96
CA LEU A 230 -1.28 -1.07 -4.58
C LEU A 230 -0.79 -1.62 -3.24
N ASP A 231 0.53 -1.61 -3.00
CA ASP A 231 1.12 -2.02 -1.72
C ASP A 231 0.76 -1.07 -0.58
N PHE A 232 0.66 0.23 -0.88
CA PHE A 232 0.42 1.26 0.12
C PHE A 232 -1.03 1.27 0.62
N ILE A 233 -2.04 1.08 -0.24
CA ILE A 233 -3.46 1.19 0.15
C ILE A 233 -3.81 0.24 1.28
N ASP A 234 -4.67 0.72 2.20
CA ASP A 234 -5.22 -0.09 3.28
C ASP A 234 -6.65 -0.54 2.97
N THR A 235 -7.23 -1.35 3.86
CA THR A 235 -8.56 -1.95 3.70
C THR A 235 -9.68 -0.93 3.56
N ASP A 236 -9.53 0.27 4.13
CA ASP A 236 -10.45 1.40 4.05
C ASP A 236 -10.12 2.40 2.94
N GLU A 237 -9.16 2.07 2.08
CA GLU A 237 -8.68 2.89 0.97
C GLU A 237 -8.97 2.26 -0.39
N LEU A 238 -8.97 3.10 -1.42
CA LEU A 238 -9.05 2.72 -2.83
C LEU A 238 -7.95 3.44 -3.61
N LEU A 239 -7.44 2.77 -4.62
CA LEU A 239 -6.57 3.39 -5.64
C LEU A 239 -7.43 3.72 -6.86
N GLU A 240 -7.55 5.00 -7.19
CA GLU A 240 -8.14 5.48 -8.44
C GLU A 240 -7.08 5.41 -9.53
N VAL A 241 -7.42 4.70 -10.59
CA VAL A 241 -6.55 4.47 -11.75
C VAL A 241 -7.15 5.17 -12.94
N THR A 242 -6.40 6.11 -13.51
CA THR A 242 -6.74 6.76 -14.77
C THR A 242 -5.57 6.63 -15.74
N PRO A 243 -5.74 6.85 -17.04
CA PRO A 243 -4.64 6.81 -18.00
C PRO A 243 -3.47 7.74 -17.63
N LYS A 244 -3.77 8.86 -16.96
CA LYS A 244 -2.78 9.91 -16.67
C LYS A 244 -2.31 9.93 -15.21
N THR A 245 -3.14 9.50 -14.26
CA THR A 245 -2.86 9.68 -12.82
C THR A 245 -3.26 8.47 -12.00
N LEU A 246 -2.53 8.27 -10.92
CA LEU A 246 -2.88 7.36 -9.82
C LEU A 246 -3.18 8.22 -8.59
N ARG A 247 -4.30 7.98 -7.92
CA ARG A 247 -4.69 8.70 -6.70
C ARG A 247 -5.21 7.72 -5.68
N ILE A 248 -4.77 7.88 -4.45
CA ILE A 248 -5.28 7.09 -3.34
C ILE A 248 -6.36 7.91 -2.62
N ARG A 249 -7.44 7.27 -2.22
CA ARG A 249 -8.49 7.90 -1.43
C ARG A 249 -9.09 6.98 -0.40
N LYS A 250 -9.74 7.55 0.60
CA LYS A 250 -10.56 6.77 1.52
C LYS A 250 -11.84 6.27 0.81
N LYS A 251 -12.33 5.10 1.20
CA LYS A 251 -13.63 4.58 0.73
C LYS A 251 -14.76 5.53 1.09
N ILE A 252 -14.74 6.05 2.32
CA ILE A 252 -15.68 7.06 2.82
C ILE A 252 -14.99 8.43 2.71
N LEU A 253 -15.44 9.28 1.79
CA LEU A 253 -14.84 10.60 1.55
C LEU A 253 -15.18 11.62 2.64
N ASP A 254 -16.39 11.55 3.21
CA ASP A 254 -16.83 12.48 4.27
C ASP A 254 -16.15 12.18 5.61
N SER A 255 -15.49 13.19 6.19
CA SER A 255 -14.75 13.11 7.43
C SER A 255 -15.61 12.67 8.63
N ARG A 256 -16.85 13.17 8.71
CA ARG A 256 -17.75 12.86 9.82
C ARG A 256 -18.24 11.43 9.74
N MET A 257 -18.51 10.95 8.52
CA MET A 257 -18.91 9.57 8.29
C MET A 257 -17.77 8.59 8.59
N ARG A 258 -16.51 8.93 8.22
CA ARG A 258 -15.33 8.11 8.60
C ARG A 258 -15.22 7.95 10.12
N LYS A 259 -15.28 9.06 10.87
CA LYS A 259 -15.21 9.02 12.34
C LYS A 259 -16.32 8.18 12.96
N ARG A 260 -17.53 8.22 12.41
CA ARG A 260 -18.65 7.37 12.89
C ARG A 260 -18.46 5.89 12.57
N SER A 261 -17.84 5.55 11.45
CA SER A 261 -17.59 4.15 11.09
C SER A 261 -16.50 3.50 11.94
N MET A 262 -15.53 4.29 12.43
CA MET A 262 -14.47 3.81 13.35
C MET A 262 -14.95 3.59 14.80
N MET A 263 -16.12 4.14 15.16
CA MET A 263 -16.70 4.01 16.50
C MET A 263 -17.68 2.83 16.63
N LYS A 264 -17.94 2.11 15.54
CA LYS A 264 -18.77 0.90 15.49
C LYS A 264 -17.93 -0.36 15.47
#